data_8eb63941d4e1c3a6e4046d1cb27551fc
#
_entry.id   8eb63941d4e1c3a6e4046d1cb27551fc
#
_cell.length_a   1.000
_cell.length_b   1.000
_cell.length_c   1.000
_cell.angle_alpha   90.00
_cell.angle_beta   90.00
_cell.angle_gamma   90.00
#
_symmetry.space_group_name_H-M   'P 1'
#
loop_
_entity.id
_entity.type
_entity.pdbx_description
1 polymer ?
#
loop_
_entity_poly.entity_id
_entity_poly.type
_entity_poly.pdbx_seq_one_letter_code
_entity_poly.pdbx_strand_id
1 'polypeptide(L)'
;ADYMGGGSIDNFVAMMNDEAKAVGCTGTTFVDPCGLNPNNITTARDAYLILRALTAYDVFATVIATPSYDMGTNDRYTTPGTYIIQNTDKLVTNSSYHRDYTRGGKTGSLGEWQNFAGWHSRNGESYISVLLNVPYDADPEGMRPALAETGTIMDWVFDTYTIAPALDTTQPITEVRVAYSTQTDTVMLYPADNMMTLLPSAGGAALTEPVFNVPDELAAPIKQGDVVGTVTLTIQGEVIGTADLIAGSDVSRNQVLYTLSRVSLFFSS
;
A
#
# COMPACT_ATOMS: atom_id res chain seq x y z
N ALA A 1 -22.00 7.77 18.87
CA ALA A 1 -21.16 7.23 19.94
C ALA A 1 -22.02 6.63 21.04
N ASP A 2 -22.84 7.42 21.73
CA ASP A 2 -23.64 6.95 22.87
C ASP A 2 -24.50 5.70 22.56
N TYR A 3 -25.26 5.73 21.47
CA TYR A 3 -26.06 4.56 21.02
C TYR A 3 -25.22 3.31 20.78
N MET A 4 -24.11 3.43 20.04
CA MET A 4 -23.22 2.29 19.73
C MET A 4 -22.48 1.78 20.97
N GLY A 5 -22.21 2.66 21.94
CA GLY A 5 -21.57 2.30 23.22
C GLY A 5 -22.55 1.75 24.26
N GLY A 6 -23.82 1.50 23.89
CA GLY A 6 -24.85 0.99 24.81
C GLY A 6 -25.23 1.99 25.92
N GLY A 7 -25.24 3.29 25.61
CA GLY A 7 -25.50 4.39 26.56
C GLY A 7 -24.24 4.91 27.26
N SER A 8 -23.05 4.59 26.73
CA SER A 8 -21.77 5.04 27.31
C SER A 8 -20.81 5.51 26.21
N ILE A 9 -20.37 6.75 26.31
CA ILE A 9 -19.32 7.31 25.44
C ILE A 9 -17.99 6.56 25.66
N ASP A 10 -17.64 6.25 26.90
CA ASP A 10 -16.40 5.55 27.24
C ASP A 10 -16.34 4.16 26.59
N ASN A 11 -17.46 3.43 26.58
CA ASN A 11 -17.54 2.15 25.89
C ASN A 11 -17.30 2.30 24.39
N PHE A 12 -17.86 3.36 23.77
CA PHE A 12 -17.64 3.61 22.34
C PHE A 12 -16.18 3.97 22.05
N VAL A 13 -15.54 4.77 22.91
CA VAL A 13 -14.10 5.07 22.81
C VAL A 13 -13.25 3.81 22.96
N ALA A 14 -13.62 2.91 23.88
CA ALA A 14 -12.95 1.60 23.98
C ALA A 14 -13.07 0.81 22.68
N MET A 15 -14.27 0.74 22.07
CA MET A 15 -14.45 0.10 20.76
C MET A 15 -13.59 0.75 19.66
N MET A 16 -13.48 2.09 19.60
CA MET A 16 -12.61 2.77 18.66
C MET A 16 -11.14 2.36 18.82
N ASN A 17 -10.66 2.24 20.04
CA ASN A 17 -9.29 1.80 20.32
C ASN A 17 -9.06 0.33 19.96
N ASP A 18 -10.05 -0.53 20.17
CA ASP A 18 -9.95 -1.95 19.82
C ASP A 18 -9.95 -2.13 18.28
N GLU A 19 -10.79 -1.41 17.55
CA GLU A 19 -10.76 -1.40 16.07
C GLU A 19 -9.42 -0.86 15.53
N ALA A 20 -8.87 0.22 16.11
CA ALA A 20 -7.56 0.72 15.72
C ALA A 20 -6.47 -0.35 15.87
N LYS A 21 -6.46 -1.11 16.98
CA LYS A 21 -5.54 -2.24 17.17
C LYS A 21 -5.80 -3.36 16.16
N ALA A 22 -7.06 -3.68 15.89
CA ALA A 22 -7.44 -4.74 14.95
C ALA A 22 -6.94 -4.48 13.53
N VAL A 23 -6.88 -3.20 13.09
CA VAL A 23 -6.32 -2.81 11.80
C VAL A 23 -4.79 -2.62 11.83
N GLY A 24 -4.13 -2.88 12.96
CA GLY A 24 -2.68 -2.88 13.10
C GLY A 24 -2.07 -1.54 13.54
N CYS A 25 -2.85 -0.62 14.12
CA CYS A 25 -2.34 0.61 14.70
C CYS A 25 -1.55 0.32 15.98
N THR A 26 -0.40 0.98 16.13
CA THR A 26 0.49 0.81 17.29
C THR A 26 0.76 2.11 18.05
N GLY A 27 0.48 3.25 17.45
CA GLY A 27 0.70 4.58 18.00
C GLY A 27 -0.58 5.42 18.10
N THR A 28 -1.77 4.79 18.06
CA THR A 28 -3.06 5.48 18.12
C THR A 28 -3.75 5.22 19.45
N THR A 29 -4.26 6.30 20.04
CA THR A 29 -5.13 6.27 21.23
C THR A 29 -6.22 7.32 21.08
N PHE A 30 -7.47 6.88 21.13
CA PHE A 30 -8.64 7.74 21.17
C PHE A 30 -9.12 7.93 22.61
N VAL A 31 -9.52 9.14 22.95
CA VAL A 31 -10.08 9.52 24.26
C VAL A 31 -11.44 10.22 24.12
N ASP A 32 -11.81 10.60 22.89
CA ASP A 32 -13.15 11.08 22.53
C ASP A 32 -13.55 10.62 21.13
N PRO A 33 -14.86 10.58 20.80
CA PRO A 33 -15.33 10.14 19.48
C PRO A 33 -15.35 11.22 18.42
N CYS A 34 -15.09 12.48 18.75
CA CYS A 34 -15.25 13.61 17.82
C CYS A 34 -13.93 14.31 17.44
N GLY A 35 -12.82 13.94 18.08
CA GLY A 35 -11.49 14.46 17.75
C GLY A 35 -11.19 15.87 18.30
N LEU A 36 -11.93 16.32 19.30
CA LEU A 36 -11.72 17.64 19.92
C LEU A 36 -10.78 17.60 21.13
N ASN A 37 -10.59 16.45 21.73
CA ASN A 37 -9.69 16.29 22.85
C ASN A 37 -8.24 16.22 22.36
N PRO A 38 -7.32 17.08 22.84
CA PRO A 38 -5.92 17.09 22.42
C PRO A 38 -5.13 15.83 22.82
N ASN A 39 -5.70 14.99 23.67
CA ASN A 39 -5.10 13.70 24.05
C ASN A 39 -5.45 12.56 23.07
N ASN A 40 -6.21 12.81 22.02
CA ASN A 40 -6.27 11.90 20.89
C ASN A 40 -4.92 11.91 20.18
N ILE A 41 -4.28 10.76 20.09
CA ILE A 41 -2.94 10.59 19.51
C ILE A 41 -3.04 9.61 18.36
N THR A 42 -2.35 9.91 17.26
CA THR A 42 -2.17 9.00 16.12
C THR A 42 -0.83 9.24 15.44
N THR A 43 -0.50 8.40 14.49
CA THR A 43 0.65 8.56 13.58
C THR A 43 0.15 8.59 12.14
N ALA A 44 0.97 9.09 11.22
CA ALA A 44 0.62 9.08 9.79
C ALA A 44 0.41 7.65 9.28
N ARG A 45 1.22 6.68 9.74
CA ARG A 45 1.06 5.26 9.42
C ARG A 45 -0.28 4.71 9.92
N ASP A 46 -0.67 5.02 11.14
CA ASP A 46 -1.90 4.50 11.72
C ASP A 46 -3.13 5.13 11.07
N ALA A 47 -3.10 6.44 10.79
CA ALA A 47 -4.16 7.12 10.04
C ALA A 47 -4.32 6.52 8.63
N TYR A 48 -3.21 6.15 7.96
CA TYR A 48 -3.24 5.39 6.71
C TYR A 48 -3.94 4.04 6.89
N LEU A 49 -3.59 3.26 7.93
CA LEU A 49 -4.19 1.94 8.17
C LEU A 49 -5.71 2.03 8.40
N ILE A 50 -6.13 3.02 9.19
CA ILE A 50 -7.55 3.28 9.47
C ILE A 50 -8.27 3.65 8.16
N LEU A 51 -7.75 4.63 7.39
CA LEU A 51 -8.39 5.04 6.16
C LEU A 51 -8.42 3.90 5.14
N ARG A 52 -7.34 3.14 4.99
CA ARG A 52 -7.28 1.96 4.12
C ARG A 52 -8.35 0.92 4.49
N ALA A 53 -8.55 0.64 5.77
CA ALA A 53 -9.61 -0.27 6.21
C ALA A 53 -11.01 0.25 5.84
N LEU A 54 -11.22 1.57 5.95
CA LEU A 54 -12.50 2.22 5.64
C LEU A 54 -12.81 2.22 4.13
N THR A 55 -11.81 2.26 3.24
CA THR A 55 -12.03 2.24 1.78
C THR A 55 -12.69 0.94 1.29
N ALA A 56 -12.69 -0.12 2.09
CA ALA A 56 -13.41 -1.36 1.79
C ALA A 56 -14.95 -1.27 1.94
N TYR A 57 -15.46 -0.16 2.49
CA TYR A 57 -16.90 0.02 2.72
C TYR A 57 -17.49 1.01 1.74
N ASP A 58 -18.43 0.55 0.86
CA ASP A 58 -19.07 1.39 -0.16
C ASP A 58 -19.78 2.60 0.43
N VAL A 59 -20.41 2.45 1.61
CA VAL A 59 -21.08 3.56 2.31
C VAL A 59 -20.06 4.64 2.67
N PHE A 60 -18.89 4.27 3.18
CA PHE A 60 -17.83 5.22 3.51
C PHE A 60 -17.34 5.93 2.24
N ALA A 61 -17.03 5.18 1.18
CA ALA A 61 -16.59 5.73 -0.10
C ALA A 61 -17.62 6.74 -0.66
N THR A 62 -18.91 6.42 -0.60
CA THR A 62 -20.00 7.32 -1.04
C THR A 62 -20.04 8.60 -0.22
N VAL A 63 -19.96 8.49 1.11
CA VAL A 63 -20.05 9.65 2.01
C VAL A 63 -18.90 10.62 1.81
N ILE A 64 -17.65 10.12 1.77
CA ILE A 64 -16.48 10.99 1.61
C ILE A 64 -16.38 11.66 0.26
N ALA A 65 -16.93 11.02 -0.80
CA ALA A 65 -16.94 11.55 -2.16
C ALA A 65 -18.07 12.57 -2.41
N THR A 66 -19.07 12.66 -1.52
CA THR A 66 -20.23 13.52 -1.70
C THR A 66 -19.89 14.98 -1.39
N PRO A 67 -19.94 15.92 -2.35
CA PRO A 67 -19.57 17.32 -2.13
C PRO A 67 -20.50 18.07 -1.18
N SER A 68 -21.80 17.77 -1.25
CA SER A 68 -22.82 18.33 -0.36
C SER A 68 -24.01 17.39 -0.28
N TYR A 69 -24.72 17.42 0.82
CA TYR A 69 -25.88 16.56 1.05
C TYR A 69 -27.03 17.34 1.69
N ASP A 70 -28.22 17.30 1.08
CA ASP A 70 -29.44 17.85 1.67
C ASP A 70 -30.02 16.85 2.68
N MET A 71 -30.00 17.21 3.95
CA MET A 71 -30.55 16.39 5.03
C MET A 71 -32.07 16.29 5.02
N GLY A 72 -32.73 16.99 4.08
CA GLY A 72 -34.18 17.04 4.00
C GLY A 72 -34.80 17.87 5.13
N THR A 73 -36.08 17.57 5.40
CA THR A 73 -36.82 18.26 6.46
C THR A 73 -36.83 17.47 7.77
N ASN A 74 -36.81 18.18 8.87
CA ASN A 74 -37.02 17.66 10.22
C ASN A 74 -37.74 18.72 11.08
N ASP A 75 -37.96 18.46 12.34
CA ASP A 75 -38.69 19.38 13.27
C ASP A 75 -38.05 20.78 13.36
N ARG A 76 -36.76 20.92 13.12
CA ARG A 76 -36.03 22.19 13.16
C ARG A 76 -35.96 22.85 11.77
N TYR A 77 -35.83 22.06 10.72
CA TYR A 77 -35.66 22.50 9.33
C TYR A 77 -36.86 22.00 8.53
N THR A 78 -37.93 22.80 8.44
CA THR A 78 -39.21 22.40 7.84
C THR A 78 -39.30 22.68 6.34
N THR A 79 -38.34 23.44 5.78
CA THR A 79 -38.30 23.77 4.35
C THR A 79 -37.21 22.93 3.67
N PRO A 80 -37.51 22.20 2.58
CA PRO A 80 -36.47 21.48 1.82
C PRO A 80 -35.38 22.40 1.31
N GLY A 81 -34.11 21.89 1.29
CA GLY A 81 -32.96 22.66 0.84
C GLY A 81 -32.41 23.66 1.86
N THR A 82 -32.94 23.69 3.08
CA THR A 82 -32.45 24.61 4.14
C THR A 82 -31.42 23.99 5.06
N TYR A 83 -31.31 22.65 5.06
CA TYR A 83 -30.32 21.95 5.85
C TYR A 83 -29.34 21.15 4.96
N ILE A 84 -28.44 21.88 4.32
CA ILE A 84 -27.42 21.31 3.45
C ILE A 84 -26.08 21.20 4.20
N ILE A 85 -25.57 19.97 4.31
CA ILE A 85 -24.22 19.73 4.84
C ILE A 85 -23.23 19.84 3.67
N GLN A 86 -22.18 20.66 3.86
CA GLN A 86 -21.09 20.81 2.90
C GLN A 86 -19.91 19.93 3.31
N ASN A 87 -19.32 19.23 2.33
CA ASN A 87 -18.08 18.50 2.58
C ASN A 87 -16.96 19.49 2.95
N THR A 88 -16.23 19.18 4.00
CA THR A 88 -15.07 19.96 4.43
C THR A 88 -13.81 19.65 3.61
N ASP A 89 -13.79 18.50 2.94
CA ASP A 89 -12.76 18.17 1.95
C ASP A 89 -13.00 18.94 0.65
N LYS A 90 -12.20 20.00 0.46
CA LYS A 90 -12.31 20.85 -0.72
C LYS A 90 -11.71 20.25 -1.99
N LEU A 91 -10.97 19.14 -1.88
CA LEU A 91 -10.45 18.41 -3.04
C LEU A 91 -11.57 17.71 -3.83
N VAL A 92 -12.70 17.37 -3.19
CA VAL A 92 -13.88 16.77 -3.84
C VAL A 92 -14.99 17.79 -4.16
N THR A 93 -14.87 19.04 -3.72
CA THR A 93 -15.86 20.09 -3.98
C THR A 93 -15.46 20.94 -5.18
N ASN A 94 -16.41 21.71 -5.75
CA ASN A 94 -16.08 22.70 -6.80
C ASN A 94 -15.35 23.90 -6.17
N SER A 95 -14.03 23.79 -6.03
CA SER A 95 -13.14 24.79 -5.41
C SER A 95 -11.80 24.85 -6.15
N SER A 96 -10.95 25.82 -5.81
CA SER A 96 -9.58 25.90 -6.35
C SER A 96 -8.68 24.72 -5.97
N TYR A 97 -9.03 23.98 -4.92
CA TYR A 97 -8.32 22.77 -4.49
C TYR A 97 -8.73 21.51 -5.25
N HIS A 98 -9.85 21.53 -6.00
CA HIS A 98 -10.43 20.36 -6.63
C HIS A 98 -9.42 19.53 -7.42
N ARG A 99 -9.48 18.21 -7.24
CA ARG A 99 -8.69 17.22 -7.99
C ARG A 99 -9.60 16.04 -8.40
N ASP A 100 -9.74 15.81 -9.70
CA ASP A 100 -10.60 14.76 -10.28
C ASP A 100 -10.24 13.35 -9.79
N TYR A 101 -9.00 13.13 -9.41
CA TYR A 101 -8.53 11.87 -8.87
C TYR A 101 -8.83 11.68 -7.38
N THR A 102 -9.26 12.70 -6.64
CA THR A 102 -9.59 12.55 -5.21
C THR A 102 -10.94 11.87 -5.05
N ARG A 103 -10.95 10.79 -4.29
CA ARG A 103 -12.16 10.05 -3.90
C ARG A 103 -12.79 10.58 -2.63
N GLY A 104 -12.05 11.32 -1.85
CA GLY A 104 -12.47 11.96 -0.62
C GLY A 104 -11.56 11.62 0.56
N GLY A 105 -11.87 12.21 1.71
CA GLY A 105 -11.06 12.02 2.89
C GLY A 105 -11.68 12.60 4.15
N LYS A 106 -10.86 12.66 5.20
CA LYS A 106 -11.23 13.25 6.49
C LYS A 106 -10.31 14.41 6.85
N THR A 107 -10.89 15.58 6.99
CA THR A 107 -10.21 16.77 7.50
C THR A 107 -10.24 16.80 9.01
N GLY A 108 -9.24 17.42 9.62
CA GLY A 108 -9.20 17.76 11.04
C GLY A 108 -8.51 19.10 11.25
N SER A 109 -9.05 19.94 12.12
CA SER A 109 -8.42 21.20 12.49
C SER A 109 -8.52 21.38 14.00
N LEU A 110 -7.40 21.61 14.64
CA LEU A 110 -7.34 21.87 16.08
C LEU A 110 -6.24 22.91 16.37
N GLY A 111 -6.64 24.03 16.98
CA GLY A 111 -5.72 25.13 17.21
C GLY A 111 -5.14 25.69 15.91
N GLU A 112 -3.83 25.73 15.83
CA GLU A 112 -3.07 26.28 14.69
C GLU A 112 -2.74 25.24 13.61
N TRP A 113 -3.27 24.04 13.72
CA TRP A 113 -2.89 22.90 12.89
C TRP A 113 -4.06 22.36 12.09
N GLN A 114 -3.76 21.96 10.86
CA GLN A 114 -4.66 21.17 10.00
C GLN A 114 -4.11 19.77 9.77
N ASN A 115 -5.04 18.84 9.65
CA ASN A 115 -4.75 17.44 9.34
C ASN A 115 -5.65 16.98 8.21
N PHE A 116 -5.15 16.10 7.39
CA PHE A 116 -5.93 15.46 6.32
C PHE A 116 -5.45 14.03 6.08
N ALA A 117 -6.40 13.11 5.93
CA ALA A 117 -6.15 11.79 5.38
C ALA A 117 -7.08 11.62 4.19
N GLY A 118 -6.53 11.40 2.98
CA GLY A 118 -7.27 11.38 1.71
C GLY A 118 -7.01 10.12 0.90
N TRP A 119 -8.05 9.67 0.20
CA TRP A 119 -7.99 8.60 -0.78
C TRP A 119 -8.06 9.17 -2.19
N HIS A 120 -7.11 8.75 -3.03
CA HIS A 120 -6.94 9.24 -4.40
C HIS A 120 -6.83 8.06 -5.36
N SER A 121 -7.45 8.17 -6.54
CA SER A 121 -7.36 7.11 -7.54
C SER A 121 -7.45 7.68 -8.96
N ARG A 122 -6.50 7.29 -9.81
CA ARG A 122 -6.39 7.66 -11.23
C ARG A 122 -5.93 6.45 -12.03
N ASN A 123 -6.60 6.15 -13.14
CA ASN A 123 -6.23 5.08 -14.09
C ASN A 123 -6.09 3.68 -13.45
N GLY A 124 -6.86 3.37 -12.40
CA GLY A 124 -6.79 2.09 -11.69
C GLY A 124 -5.75 2.03 -10.57
N GLU A 125 -4.88 3.03 -10.47
CA GLU A 125 -3.97 3.17 -9.34
C GLU A 125 -4.65 3.87 -8.17
N SER A 126 -4.27 3.53 -6.95
CA SER A 126 -4.88 4.05 -5.74
C SER A 126 -3.84 4.37 -4.68
N TYR A 127 -3.91 5.56 -4.14
CA TYR A 127 -2.98 6.08 -3.12
C TYR A 127 -3.74 6.67 -1.95
N ILE A 128 -3.12 6.67 -0.78
CA ILE A 128 -3.61 7.35 0.41
C ILE A 128 -2.55 8.37 0.83
N SER A 129 -2.96 9.63 0.96
CA SER A 129 -2.16 10.70 1.57
C SER A 129 -2.53 10.88 3.03
N VAL A 130 -1.54 11.17 3.88
CA VAL A 130 -1.76 11.57 5.27
C VAL A 130 -0.85 12.74 5.60
N LEU A 131 -1.45 13.86 5.90
CA LEU A 131 -0.78 15.08 6.34
C LEU A 131 -1.24 15.41 7.77
N LEU A 132 -0.29 15.53 8.69
CA LEU A 132 -0.56 15.84 10.08
C LEU A 132 0.20 17.11 10.50
N ASN A 133 -0.42 17.90 11.36
CA ASN A 133 0.18 19.11 11.92
C ASN A 133 0.69 20.13 10.88
N VAL A 134 -0.07 20.32 9.80
CA VAL A 134 0.22 21.37 8.82
C VAL A 134 -0.22 22.72 9.39
N PRO A 135 0.69 23.69 9.55
CA PRO A 135 0.34 24.98 10.14
C PRO A 135 -0.55 25.82 9.21
N TYR A 136 -1.43 26.62 9.77
CA TYR A 136 -2.34 27.48 8.98
C TYR A 136 -1.65 28.53 8.12
N ASP A 137 -0.43 28.93 8.48
CA ASP A 137 0.37 29.90 7.74
C ASP A 137 1.04 29.34 6.49
N ALA A 138 1.01 28.01 6.29
CA ALA A 138 1.55 27.36 5.10
C ALA A 138 0.73 27.64 3.82
N ASP A 139 -0.54 28.07 3.95
CA ASP A 139 -1.40 28.50 2.84
C ASP A 139 -2.09 29.82 3.20
N PRO A 140 -1.41 30.97 3.06
CA PRO A 140 -1.96 32.27 3.43
C PRO A 140 -3.14 32.72 2.53
N GLU A 141 -3.28 32.17 1.33
CA GLU A 141 -4.34 32.56 0.39
C GLU A 141 -5.64 31.79 0.58
N GLY A 142 -5.55 30.50 0.90
CA GLY A 142 -6.68 29.59 0.90
C GLY A 142 -7.22 29.19 2.27
N MET A 143 -6.45 29.36 3.33
CA MET A 143 -6.76 28.89 4.69
C MET A 143 -7.03 27.38 4.79
N ARG A 144 -6.48 26.58 3.85
CA ARG A 144 -6.60 25.11 3.79
C ARG A 144 -5.27 24.44 3.41
N PRO A 145 -4.16 24.72 4.15
CA PRO A 145 -2.83 24.30 3.75
C PRO A 145 -2.70 22.78 3.61
N ALA A 146 -3.28 21.98 4.48
CA ALA A 146 -3.23 20.53 4.37
C ALA A 146 -3.84 20.01 3.05
N LEU A 147 -4.89 20.66 2.52
CA LEU A 147 -5.50 20.30 1.24
C LEU A 147 -4.67 20.79 0.05
N ALA A 148 -4.11 22.01 0.13
CA ALA A 148 -3.23 22.56 -0.90
C ALA A 148 -1.99 21.68 -1.08
N GLU A 149 -1.31 21.35 0.01
CA GLU A 149 -0.14 20.47 -0.02
C GLU A 149 -0.49 19.04 -0.49
N THR A 150 -1.62 18.49 -0.04
CA THR A 150 -2.10 17.19 -0.54
C THR A 150 -2.23 17.23 -2.06
N GLY A 151 -2.88 18.26 -2.63
CA GLY A 151 -3.02 18.40 -4.08
C GLY A 151 -1.67 18.41 -4.78
N THR A 152 -0.72 19.21 -4.28
CA THR A 152 0.63 19.32 -4.86
C THR A 152 1.40 18.00 -4.79
N ILE A 153 1.37 17.32 -3.64
CA ILE A 153 2.06 16.02 -3.46
C ILE A 153 1.43 14.97 -4.37
N MET A 154 0.11 14.90 -4.44
CA MET A 154 -0.57 13.88 -5.24
C MET A 154 -0.46 14.15 -6.75
N ASP A 155 -0.47 15.41 -7.21
CA ASP A 155 -0.13 15.77 -8.58
C ASP A 155 1.27 15.21 -8.93
N TRP A 156 2.26 15.47 -8.08
CA TRP A 156 3.63 14.95 -8.26
C TRP A 156 3.70 13.42 -8.24
N VAL A 157 3.01 12.76 -7.29
CA VAL A 157 2.99 11.28 -7.21
C VAL A 157 2.45 10.67 -8.50
N PHE A 158 1.28 11.12 -8.95
CA PHE A 158 0.66 10.58 -10.16
C PHE A 158 1.42 10.89 -11.46
N ASP A 159 2.22 11.95 -11.49
CA ASP A 159 3.03 12.30 -12.65
C ASP A 159 4.41 11.62 -12.64
N THR A 160 4.89 11.24 -11.46
CA THR A 160 6.24 10.69 -11.29
C THR A 160 6.28 9.17 -11.15
N TYR A 161 5.22 8.56 -10.60
CA TYR A 161 5.20 7.13 -10.27
C TYR A 161 4.00 6.43 -10.90
N THR A 162 4.16 5.12 -11.09
CA THR A 162 3.09 4.21 -11.52
C THR A 162 3.23 2.85 -10.82
N ILE A 163 2.13 2.13 -10.65
CA ILE A 163 2.15 0.75 -10.17
C ILE A 163 2.29 -0.15 -11.39
N ALA A 164 3.46 -0.77 -11.54
CA ALA A 164 3.80 -1.56 -12.70
C ALA A 164 4.51 -2.88 -12.29
N PRO A 165 4.56 -3.89 -13.19
CA PRO A 165 5.35 -5.09 -12.93
C PRO A 165 6.84 -4.75 -12.93
N ALA A 166 7.52 -5.11 -11.85
CA ALA A 166 8.97 -4.97 -11.72
C ALA A 166 9.73 -6.19 -12.27
N LEU A 167 9.05 -7.32 -12.45
CA LEU A 167 9.57 -8.56 -13.01
C LEU A 167 8.68 -9.04 -14.16
N ASP A 168 9.26 -9.79 -15.10
CA ASP A 168 8.55 -10.44 -16.20
C ASP A 168 8.67 -11.96 -16.03
N THR A 169 7.57 -12.63 -15.68
CA THR A 169 7.51 -14.09 -15.48
C THR A 169 7.77 -14.89 -16.76
N THR A 170 7.76 -14.24 -17.92
CA THR A 170 8.02 -14.88 -19.23
C THR A 170 9.50 -14.88 -19.62
N GLN A 171 10.34 -14.13 -18.88
CA GLN A 171 11.77 -14.01 -19.16
C GLN A 171 12.60 -14.60 -18.01
N PRO A 172 13.64 -15.41 -18.34
CA PRO A 172 14.58 -15.84 -17.31
C PRO A 172 15.42 -14.65 -16.85
N ILE A 173 15.72 -14.60 -15.56
CA ILE A 173 16.51 -13.49 -14.98
C ILE A 173 17.86 -13.94 -14.43
N THR A 174 18.05 -15.25 -14.22
CA THR A 174 19.33 -15.85 -13.81
C THR A 174 19.32 -17.34 -14.14
N GLU A 175 20.46 -18.00 -13.91
CA GLU A 175 20.60 -19.44 -14.04
C GLU A 175 21.39 -20.03 -12.87
N VAL A 176 21.20 -21.33 -12.60
CA VAL A 176 21.92 -22.08 -11.57
C VAL A 176 22.50 -23.35 -12.19
N ARG A 177 23.71 -23.74 -11.76
CA ARG A 177 24.35 -24.99 -12.16
C ARG A 177 23.54 -26.20 -11.72
N VAL A 178 23.60 -27.28 -12.53
CA VAL A 178 22.94 -28.54 -12.22
C VAL A 178 23.94 -29.68 -12.18
N ALA A 179 24.05 -30.32 -11.02
CA ALA A 179 24.81 -31.54 -10.85
C ALA A 179 23.98 -32.77 -11.23
N TYR A 180 24.68 -33.84 -11.62
CA TYR A 180 24.11 -35.15 -11.90
C TYR A 180 23.13 -35.19 -13.07
N SER A 181 23.30 -34.31 -14.05
CA SER A 181 22.59 -34.34 -15.33
C SER A 181 23.59 -34.46 -16.49
N THR A 182 23.12 -35.03 -17.62
CA THR A 182 23.82 -35.01 -18.91
C THR A 182 22.98 -34.32 -19.98
N GLN A 183 21.81 -33.76 -19.57
CA GLN A 183 20.92 -33.04 -20.49
C GLN A 183 21.31 -31.57 -20.57
N THR A 184 21.72 -31.00 -19.42
CA THR A 184 22.12 -29.61 -19.29
C THR A 184 23.02 -29.43 -18.07
N ASP A 185 23.89 -28.44 -18.13
CA ASP A 185 24.77 -28.03 -17.02
C ASP A 185 24.15 -26.90 -16.17
N THR A 186 23.08 -26.27 -16.64
CA THR A 186 22.38 -25.19 -15.94
C THR A 186 20.87 -25.30 -16.10
N VAL A 187 20.11 -24.66 -15.22
CA VAL A 187 18.67 -24.44 -15.34
C VAL A 187 18.39 -22.96 -15.23
N MET A 188 17.60 -22.43 -16.17
CA MET A 188 17.13 -21.05 -16.16
C MET A 188 16.10 -20.85 -15.06
N LEU A 189 16.20 -19.73 -14.32
CA LEU A 189 15.25 -19.35 -13.28
C LEU A 189 14.40 -18.18 -13.74
N TYR A 190 13.11 -18.31 -13.47
CA TYR A 190 12.09 -17.31 -13.78
C TYR A 190 11.49 -16.76 -12.50
N PRO A 191 11.06 -15.49 -12.45
CA PRO A 191 10.24 -15.00 -11.35
C PRO A 191 8.94 -15.79 -11.24
N ALA A 192 8.50 -16.12 -10.03
CA ALA A 192 7.22 -16.80 -9.81
C ALA A 192 6.01 -15.89 -10.06
N ASP A 193 6.20 -14.57 -9.91
CA ASP A 193 5.19 -13.55 -10.19
C ASP A 193 5.81 -12.27 -10.79
N ASN A 194 4.97 -11.40 -11.35
CA ASN A 194 5.40 -10.14 -11.95
C ASN A 194 5.75 -9.06 -10.91
N MET A 195 5.57 -9.31 -9.63
CA MET A 195 5.82 -8.38 -8.53
C MET A 195 5.38 -6.95 -8.85
N MET A 196 4.05 -6.70 -8.75
CA MET A 196 3.49 -5.35 -8.93
C MET A 196 3.99 -4.44 -7.80
N THR A 197 4.65 -3.36 -8.16
CA THR A 197 5.20 -2.40 -7.20
C THR A 197 5.18 -0.97 -7.74
N LEU A 198 5.43 0.00 -6.86
CA LEU A 198 5.55 1.40 -7.23
C LEU A 198 6.90 1.64 -7.91
N LEU A 199 6.85 2.08 -9.16
CA LEU A 199 8.04 2.37 -9.96
C LEU A 199 8.00 3.81 -10.50
N PRO A 200 9.15 4.46 -10.71
CA PRO A 200 9.20 5.70 -11.48
C PRO A 200 8.59 5.51 -12.87
N SER A 201 7.72 6.41 -13.31
CA SER A 201 7.09 6.36 -14.64
C SER A 201 8.14 6.44 -15.76
N ALA A 202 9.25 7.18 -15.54
CA ALA A 202 10.41 7.21 -16.42
C ALA A 202 11.43 6.15 -16.00
N GLY A 203 11.70 5.18 -16.87
CA GLY A 203 12.68 4.12 -16.66
C GLY A 203 12.11 2.85 -16.03
N GLY A 204 11.09 2.94 -15.20
CA GLY A 204 10.34 1.78 -14.67
C GLY A 204 11.22 0.69 -14.07
N ALA A 205 10.96 -0.56 -14.46
CA ALA A 205 11.70 -1.73 -14.01
C ALA A 205 13.19 -1.72 -14.37
N ALA A 206 13.60 -0.97 -15.40
CA ALA A 206 15.02 -0.87 -15.79
C ALA A 206 15.89 -0.14 -14.75
N LEU A 207 15.27 0.55 -13.77
CA LEU A 207 15.97 1.19 -12.65
C LEU A 207 16.18 0.25 -11.47
N THR A 208 15.65 -0.97 -11.53
CA THR A 208 15.77 -1.94 -10.44
C THR A 208 17.10 -2.69 -10.50
N GLU A 209 17.68 -2.94 -9.35
CA GLU A 209 18.91 -3.72 -9.18
C GLU A 209 18.55 -5.06 -8.51
N PRO A 210 18.70 -6.22 -9.20
CA PRO A 210 18.37 -7.51 -8.63
C PRO A 210 19.51 -8.05 -7.74
N VAL A 211 19.15 -8.53 -6.57
CA VAL A 211 20.02 -9.29 -5.67
C VAL A 211 19.47 -10.72 -5.56
N PHE A 212 20.24 -11.69 -6.02
CA PHE A 212 19.84 -13.09 -6.06
C PHE A 212 20.28 -13.82 -4.80
N ASN A 213 19.37 -14.57 -4.20
CA ASN A 213 19.64 -15.53 -3.14
C ASN A 213 19.28 -16.93 -3.65
N VAL A 214 20.22 -17.52 -4.37
CA VAL A 214 20.11 -18.84 -4.99
C VAL A 214 21.32 -19.71 -4.63
N PRO A 215 21.19 -21.04 -4.59
CA PRO A 215 22.33 -21.92 -4.37
C PRO A 215 23.31 -21.89 -5.56
N ASP A 216 24.59 -22.15 -5.31
CA ASP A 216 25.59 -22.21 -6.37
C ASP A 216 25.34 -23.38 -7.36
N GLU A 217 24.74 -24.47 -6.87
CA GLU A 217 24.47 -25.68 -7.63
C GLU A 217 23.21 -26.41 -7.10
N LEU A 218 22.41 -26.97 -8.00
CA LEU A 218 21.27 -27.84 -7.72
C LEU A 218 21.57 -29.28 -8.11
N ALA A 219 21.11 -30.25 -7.32
CA ALA A 219 21.19 -31.64 -7.64
C ALA A 219 19.93 -32.10 -8.43
N ALA A 220 20.12 -32.62 -9.65
CA ALA A 220 19.01 -33.23 -10.37
C ALA A 220 18.41 -34.45 -9.59
N PRO A 221 17.11 -34.77 -9.69
CA PRO A 221 16.15 -34.21 -10.64
C PRO A 221 15.59 -32.86 -10.14
N ILE A 222 15.25 -32.00 -11.07
CA ILE A 222 14.58 -30.73 -10.87
C ILE A 222 13.29 -30.76 -11.67
N LYS A 223 12.21 -30.23 -11.17
CA LYS A 223 10.95 -30.07 -11.90
C LYS A 223 10.71 -28.62 -12.24
N GLN A 224 10.13 -28.39 -13.42
CA GLN A 224 9.64 -27.08 -13.80
C GLN A 224 8.67 -26.55 -12.73
N GLY A 225 8.89 -25.33 -12.28
CA GLY A 225 8.10 -24.69 -11.21
C GLY A 225 8.60 -24.94 -9.80
N ASP A 226 9.63 -25.79 -9.59
CA ASP A 226 10.25 -25.93 -8.27
C ASP A 226 10.84 -24.59 -7.83
N VAL A 227 10.54 -24.15 -6.60
CA VAL A 227 11.13 -22.94 -6.00
C VAL A 227 12.59 -23.23 -5.67
N VAL A 228 13.49 -22.42 -6.23
CA VAL A 228 14.96 -22.59 -6.13
C VAL A 228 15.57 -21.57 -5.18
N GLY A 229 15.04 -20.37 -5.12
CA GLY A 229 15.58 -19.27 -4.33
C GLY A 229 14.72 -18.04 -4.44
N THR A 230 15.30 -16.87 -4.20
CA THR A 230 14.60 -15.59 -4.26
C THR A 230 15.41 -14.53 -5.00
N VAL A 231 14.71 -13.54 -5.55
CA VAL A 231 15.28 -12.27 -6.02
C VAL A 231 14.74 -11.14 -5.18
N THR A 232 15.60 -10.29 -4.66
CA THR A 232 15.22 -9.02 -4.02
C THR A 232 15.57 -7.89 -4.97
N LEU A 233 14.59 -7.03 -5.27
CA LEU A 233 14.81 -5.85 -6.10
C LEU A 233 15.03 -4.62 -5.23
N THR A 234 16.00 -3.79 -5.62
CA THR A 234 16.27 -2.50 -4.99
C THR A 234 16.25 -1.38 -6.02
N ILE A 235 15.95 -0.15 -5.57
CA ILE A 235 16.16 1.10 -6.31
C ILE A 235 16.96 2.02 -5.41
N GLN A 236 18.15 2.45 -5.86
CA GLN A 236 19.05 3.30 -5.09
C GLN A 236 19.36 2.74 -3.68
N GLY A 237 19.45 1.40 -3.57
CA GLY A 237 19.69 0.70 -2.31
C GLY A 237 18.46 0.45 -1.43
N GLU A 238 17.30 1.01 -1.75
CA GLU A 238 16.05 0.75 -1.03
C GLU A 238 15.36 -0.48 -1.60
N VAL A 239 14.95 -1.42 -0.73
CA VAL A 239 14.24 -2.64 -1.12
C VAL A 239 12.82 -2.31 -1.53
N ILE A 240 12.46 -2.63 -2.78
CA ILE A 240 11.11 -2.43 -3.31
C ILE A 240 10.26 -3.71 -3.29
N GLY A 241 10.89 -4.88 -3.17
CA GLY A 241 10.20 -6.16 -3.03
C GLY A 241 11.10 -7.36 -3.17
N THR A 242 10.55 -8.55 -2.86
CA THR A 242 11.21 -9.85 -3.01
C THR A 242 10.23 -10.83 -3.64
N ALA A 243 10.69 -11.62 -4.60
CA ALA A 243 9.91 -12.66 -5.27
C ALA A 243 10.66 -14.00 -5.27
N ASP A 244 9.90 -15.10 -5.30
CA ASP A 244 10.46 -16.43 -5.48
C ASP A 244 10.97 -16.62 -6.91
N LEU A 245 12.02 -17.44 -7.04
CA LEU A 245 12.58 -17.89 -8.30
C LEU A 245 12.26 -19.37 -8.51
N ILE A 246 11.71 -19.70 -9.67
CA ILE A 246 11.31 -21.05 -10.03
C ILE A 246 12.11 -21.60 -11.21
N ALA A 247 12.33 -22.90 -11.21
CA ALA A 247 12.98 -23.61 -12.31
C ALA A 247 12.13 -23.55 -13.60
N GLY A 248 12.74 -23.16 -14.72
CA GLY A 248 12.05 -22.98 -16.00
C GLY A 248 11.82 -24.30 -16.78
N SER A 249 12.46 -25.39 -16.38
CA SER A 249 12.34 -26.69 -17.07
C SER A 249 12.63 -27.86 -16.16
N ASP A 250 12.14 -29.04 -16.56
CA ASP A 250 12.52 -30.32 -15.96
C ASP A 250 13.97 -30.66 -16.29
N VAL A 251 14.72 -31.16 -15.30
CA VAL A 251 16.06 -31.74 -15.49
C VAL A 251 16.12 -33.11 -14.86
N SER A 252 16.37 -34.15 -15.68
CA SER A 252 16.44 -35.52 -15.20
C SER A 252 17.78 -35.86 -14.59
N ARG A 253 17.77 -36.68 -13.54
CA ARG A 253 18.98 -37.20 -12.92
C ARG A 253 19.63 -38.30 -13.77
N ASN A 254 20.92 -38.19 -14.03
CA ASN A 254 21.75 -39.30 -14.52
C ASN A 254 22.16 -40.15 -13.32
N GLN A 255 21.61 -41.37 -13.23
CA GLN A 255 21.85 -42.27 -12.11
C GLN A 255 23.31 -42.77 -12.01
N VAL A 256 24.01 -42.87 -13.12
CA VAL A 256 25.43 -43.27 -13.12
C VAL A 256 26.30 -42.21 -12.49
N LEU A 257 26.17 -40.94 -12.92
CA LEU A 257 26.90 -39.81 -12.35
C LEU A 257 26.62 -39.66 -10.85
N TYR A 258 25.35 -39.78 -10.47
CA TYR A 258 24.92 -39.66 -9.06
C TYR A 258 25.54 -40.78 -8.21
N THR A 259 25.50 -42.04 -8.68
CA THR A 259 26.09 -43.18 -7.95
C THR A 259 27.59 -43.05 -7.81
N LEU A 260 28.29 -42.68 -8.87
CA LEU A 260 29.78 -42.49 -8.84
C LEU A 260 30.16 -41.38 -7.84
N SER A 261 29.42 -40.27 -7.79
CA SER A 261 29.70 -39.21 -6.82
C SER A 261 29.55 -39.69 -5.37
N ARG A 262 28.52 -40.50 -5.08
CA ARG A 262 28.27 -41.05 -3.75
C ARG A 262 29.36 -42.06 -3.32
N VAL A 263 29.85 -42.87 -4.24
CA VAL A 263 30.95 -43.81 -4.02
C VAL A 263 32.26 -43.07 -3.75
N SER A 264 32.56 -42.02 -4.54
CA SER A 264 33.76 -41.20 -4.33
C SER A 264 33.77 -40.52 -2.96
N LEU A 265 32.62 -39.97 -2.49
CA LEU A 265 32.51 -39.38 -1.15
C LEU A 265 32.76 -40.41 -0.02
N PHE A 266 32.38 -41.69 -0.24
CA PHE A 266 32.57 -42.74 0.77
C PHE A 266 34.02 -43.12 0.94
N PHE A 267 34.86 -42.98 -0.12
CA PHE A 267 36.31 -43.29 -0.06
C PHE A 267 37.22 -42.08 0.30
N SER A 268 36.64 -40.86 0.39
CA SER A 268 37.33 -39.65 0.74
C SER A 268 37.09 -39.15 2.18
N SER A 269 36.24 -39.85 2.94
CA SER A 269 36.02 -39.68 4.37
C SER A 269 36.79 -40.72 5.18
#